data_6b2cb2da035c55be8563bf814e3fc1d9
#
_entry.id   6b2cb2da035c55be8563bf814e3fc1d9
#
_cell.length_a   1.000
_cell.length_b   1.000
_cell.length_c   1.000
_cell.angle_alpha   90.00
_cell.angle_beta   90.00
_cell.angle_gamma   90.00
#
_symmetry.space_group_name_H-M   'P 1'
#
loop_
_entity.id
_entity.type
_entity.pdbx_description
1 polymer ?
#
loop_
_entity_poly.entity_id
_entity_poly.type
_entity_poly.pdbx_seq_one_letter_code
_entity_poly.pdbx_strand_id
1 'polypeptide(L)'
;SILGLSALDAALDLWADIDLEQVRLKSQQLGQLFIALVAAEPTLGVLDLLSPAVADSRGSQVCYEHQAGYAMVQALAEAGVIADFRAPNILRFGFSPLYTQFVDVWDTVVQLTSLVSNGTYQQPRFQQRGLVT
;
A
#
# COMPACT_ATOMS: atom_id res chain seq x y z
N SER A 1 -27.34 -7.62 12.38
CA SER A 1 -27.09 -7.97 13.81
C SER A 1 -27.01 -6.68 14.63
N ILE A 2 -27.62 -6.66 15.81
CA ILE A 2 -27.61 -5.47 16.70
C ILE A 2 -26.16 -5.06 17.03
N LEU A 3 -25.30 -6.03 17.36
CA LEU A 3 -23.89 -5.77 17.64
C LEU A 3 -23.16 -5.14 16.43
N GLY A 4 -23.47 -5.60 15.21
CA GLY A 4 -22.88 -5.01 14.00
C GLY A 4 -23.35 -3.57 13.78
N LEU A 5 -24.59 -3.26 14.05
CA LEU A 5 -25.12 -1.89 13.95
C LEU A 5 -24.53 -0.98 15.04
N SER A 6 -24.39 -1.47 16.28
CA SER A 6 -23.76 -0.71 17.36
C SER A 6 -22.27 -0.43 17.08
N ALA A 7 -21.55 -1.39 16.49
CA ALA A 7 -20.16 -1.18 16.08
C ALA A 7 -20.06 -0.15 14.93
N LEU A 8 -20.99 -0.19 13.98
CA LEU A 8 -21.07 0.78 12.90
C LEU A 8 -21.38 2.19 13.44
N ASP A 9 -22.34 2.29 14.36
CA ASP A 9 -22.72 3.56 15.00
C ASP A 9 -21.52 4.21 15.68
N ALA A 10 -20.84 3.44 16.54
CA ALA A 10 -19.60 3.90 17.19
C ALA A 10 -18.48 4.28 16.20
N ALA A 11 -18.37 3.59 15.07
CA ALA A 11 -17.42 3.93 14.03
C ALA A 11 -17.81 5.24 13.31
N LEU A 12 -19.09 5.49 13.11
CA LEU A 12 -19.59 6.71 12.48
C LEU A 12 -19.42 7.95 13.38
N ASP A 13 -19.42 7.78 14.70
CA ASP A 13 -19.12 8.88 15.64
C ASP A 13 -17.72 9.47 15.39
N LEU A 14 -16.76 8.63 14.98
CA LEU A 14 -15.41 9.10 14.61
C LEU A 14 -15.41 10.00 13.37
N TRP A 15 -16.44 9.92 12.53
CA TRP A 15 -16.57 10.69 11.30
C TRP A 15 -17.38 11.96 11.46
N ALA A 16 -18.08 12.14 12.59
CA ALA A 16 -18.99 13.25 12.80
C ALA A 16 -18.32 14.64 12.67
N ASP A 17 -17.05 14.74 13.13
CA ASP A 17 -16.27 15.97 13.12
C ASP A 17 -15.17 15.97 12.05
N ILE A 18 -15.19 15.02 11.11
CA ILE A 18 -14.17 14.89 10.08
C ILE A 18 -14.61 15.57 8.78
N ASP A 19 -13.78 16.47 8.28
CA ASP A 19 -13.93 17.06 6.94
C ASP A 19 -13.49 16.06 5.86
N LEU A 20 -14.43 15.51 5.13
CA LEU A 20 -14.20 14.53 4.06
C LEU A 20 -13.38 15.09 2.90
N GLU A 21 -13.42 16.43 2.66
CA GLU A 21 -12.58 17.04 1.62
C GLU A 21 -11.11 17.00 2.03
N GLN A 22 -10.81 17.27 3.30
CA GLN A 22 -9.45 17.16 3.84
C GLN A 22 -8.95 15.72 3.86
N VAL A 23 -9.82 14.77 4.20
CA VAL A 23 -9.51 13.32 4.12
C VAL A 23 -9.14 12.93 2.68
N ARG A 24 -9.94 13.38 1.70
CA ARG A 24 -9.67 13.11 0.29
C ARG A 24 -8.35 13.73 -0.16
N LEU A 25 -8.12 14.99 0.18
CA LEU A 25 -6.89 15.71 -0.18
C LEU A 25 -5.65 14.99 0.38
N LYS A 26 -5.67 14.61 1.66
CA LYS A 26 -4.57 13.85 2.28
C LYS A 26 -4.38 12.49 1.60
N SER A 27 -5.46 11.78 1.28
CA SER A 27 -5.40 10.50 0.56
C SER A 27 -4.70 10.64 -0.80
N GLN A 28 -5.04 11.69 -1.56
CA GLN A 28 -4.40 11.99 -2.84
C GLN A 28 -2.92 12.29 -2.68
N GLN A 29 -2.57 13.11 -1.67
CA GLN A 29 -1.19 13.50 -1.37
C GLN A 29 -0.33 12.29 -0.96
N LEU A 30 -0.84 11.38 -0.12
CA LEU A 30 -0.12 10.16 0.28
C LEU A 30 0.18 9.27 -0.94
N GLY A 31 -0.82 9.01 -1.77
CA GLY A 31 -0.63 8.22 -2.98
C GLY A 31 0.28 8.89 -4.01
N GLN A 32 0.20 10.23 -4.14
CA GLN A 32 1.07 10.99 -5.04
C GLN A 32 2.52 10.98 -4.56
N LEU A 33 2.75 11.15 -3.26
CA LEU A 33 4.08 11.04 -2.65
C LEU A 33 4.68 9.65 -2.91
N PHE A 34 3.90 8.59 -2.69
CA PHE A 34 4.37 7.22 -2.93
C PHE A 34 4.81 7.01 -4.38
N ILE A 35 3.98 7.42 -5.35
CA ILE A 35 4.32 7.31 -6.78
C ILE A 35 5.59 8.11 -7.10
N ALA A 36 5.70 9.34 -6.59
CA ALA A 36 6.86 10.19 -6.85
C ALA A 36 8.15 9.61 -6.26
N LEU A 37 8.10 9.07 -5.05
CA LEU A 37 9.27 8.46 -4.40
C LEU A 37 9.69 7.17 -5.12
N VAL A 38 8.74 6.32 -5.52
CA VAL A 38 9.05 5.10 -6.30
C VAL A 38 9.67 5.47 -7.65
N ALA A 39 9.12 6.46 -8.33
CA ALA A 39 9.64 6.91 -9.63
C ALA A 39 11.02 7.58 -9.54
N ALA A 40 11.34 8.21 -8.40
CA ALA A 40 12.64 8.84 -8.17
C ALA A 40 13.74 7.83 -7.79
N GLU A 41 13.38 6.59 -7.43
CA GLU A 41 14.31 5.57 -6.99
C GLU A 41 14.65 4.59 -8.14
N PRO A 42 15.86 4.67 -8.74
CA PRO A 42 16.21 3.84 -9.90
C PRO A 42 16.10 2.33 -9.64
N THR A 43 16.36 1.89 -8.41
CA THR A 43 16.27 0.49 -7.99
C THR A 43 14.85 -0.05 -8.17
N LEU A 44 13.84 0.81 -8.00
CA LEU A 44 12.42 0.46 -8.11
C LEU A 44 11.88 0.54 -9.55
N GLY A 45 12.73 0.85 -10.54
CA GLY A 45 12.37 0.83 -11.96
C GLY A 45 11.94 -0.54 -12.50
N VAL A 46 12.03 -1.58 -11.67
CA VAL A 46 11.49 -2.94 -11.96
C VAL A 46 9.98 -3.06 -11.71
N LEU A 47 9.37 -2.04 -11.11
CA LEU A 47 7.95 -2.00 -10.78
C LEU A 47 7.19 -1.20 -11.84
N ASP A 48 6.20 -1.81 -12.47
CA ASP A 48 5.33 -1.14 -13.44
C ASP A 48 4.09 -0.54 -12.74
N LEU A 49 3.91 0.78 -12.83
CA LEU A 49 2.76 1.46 -12.25
C LEU A 49 1.48 1.11 -13.03
N LEU A 50 0.51 0.47 -12.37
CA LEU A 50 -0.80 0.14 -12.94
C LEU A 50 -1.88 1.17 -12.60
N SER A 51 -1.77 1.82 -11.47
CA SER A 51 -2.74 2.85 -11.07
C SER A 51 -2.60 4.10 -11.93
N PRO A 52 -3.70 4.83 -12.20
CA PRO A 52 -3.61 6.13 -12.86
C PRO A 52 -2.66 7.06 -12.10
N ALA A 53 -1.73 7.71 -12.82
CA ALA A 53 -0.79 8.67 -12.22
C ALA A 53 -1.51 9.93 -11.71
N VAL A 54 -2.62 10.31 -12.36
CA VAL A 54 -3.43 11.47 -11.99
C VAL A 54 -4.25 11.16 -10.74
N ALA A 55 -4.08 11.97 -9.69
CA ALA A 55 -4.68 11.74 -8.38
C ALA A 55 -6.22 11.68 -8.41
N ASP A 56 -6.86 12.52 -9.25
CA ASP A 56 -8.33 12.53 -9.37
C ASP A 56 -8.92 11.28 -10.05
N SER A 57 -8.08 10.54 -10.77
CA SER A 57 -8.50 9.32 -11.50
C SER A 57 -8.31 8.04 -10.69
N ARG A 58 -7.89 8.12 -9.40
CA ARG A 58 -7.71 6.96 -8.54
C ARG A 58 -8.27 7.18 -7.15
N GLY A 59 -8.48 6.09 -6.41
CA GLY A 59 -8.76 6.11 -4.97
C GLY A 59 -7.48 6.18 -4.13
N SER A 60 -7.59 5.74 -2.88
CA SER A 60 -6.48 5.72 -1.90
C SER A 60 -5.48 4.58 -2.10
N GLN A 61 -5.66 3.75 -3.12
CA GLN A 61 -4.79 2.62 -3.41
C GLN A 61 -3.90 2.91 -4.61
N VAL A 62 -2.62 2.52 -4.50
CA VAL A 62 -1.65 2.52 -5.60
C VAL A 62 -1.24 1.09 -5.88
N CYS A 63 -1.30 0.70 -7.15
CA CYS A 63 -0.97 -0.64 -7.60
C CYS A 63 0.25 -0.60 -8.52
N TYR A 64 1.15 -1.56 -8.29
CA TYR A 64 2.28 -1.85 -9.16
C TYR A 64 2.24 -3.31 -9.60
N GLU A 65 2.82 -3.60 -10.74
CA GLU A 65 3.01 -4.93 -11.27
C GLU A 65 4.47 -5.37 -11.14
N HIS A 66 4.69 -6.63 -10.72
CA HIS A 66 5.98 -7.29 -10.75
C HIS A 66 5.80 -8.80 -10.71
N GLN A 67 6.59 -9.56 -11.50
CA GLN A 67 6.46 -11.03 -11.60
C GLN A 67 6.58 -11.74 -10.24
N ALA A 68 7.44 -11.25 -9.35
CA ALA A 68 7.59 -11.75 -8.00
C ALA A 68 6.72 -10.98 -6.97
N GLY A 69 5.62 -10.34 -7.39
CA GLY A 69 4.80 -9.47 -6.54
C GLY A 69 4.34 -10.13 -5.25
N TYR A 70 3.95 -11.42 -5.30
CA TYR A 70 3.60 -12.16 -4.08
C TYR A 70 4.75 -12.22 -3.07
N ALA A 71 5.92 -12.64 -3.54
CA ALA A 71 7.11 -12.77 -2.69
C ALA A 71 7.55 -11.42 -2.10
N MET A 72 7.44 -10.35 -2.89
CA MET A 72 7.74 -8.98 -2.43
C MET A 72 6.79 -8.54 -1.31
N VAL A 73 5.49 -8.80 -1.45
CA VAL A 73 4.50 -8.47 -0.40
C VAL A 73 4.77 -9.26 0.88
N GLN A 74 5.13 -10.56 0.78
CA GLN A 74 5.48 -11.37 1.95
C GLN A 74 6.75 -10.84 2.65
N ALA A 75 7.76 -10.47 1.88
CA ALA A 75 9.00 -9.91 2.44
C ALA A 75 8.79 -8.51 3.06
N LEU A 76 7.93 -7.68 2.47
CA LEU A 76 7.51 -6.40 3.04
C LEU A 76 6.78 -6.59 4.37
N ALA A 77 5.87 -7.57 4.45
CA ALA A 77 5.14 -7.87 5.70
C ALA A 77 6.09 -8.27 6.83
N GLU A 78 7.13 -9.05 6.55
CA GLU A 78 8.18 -9.38 7.52
C GLU A 78 8.99 -8.14 7.95
N ALA A 79 9.16 -7.17 7.06
CA ALA A 79 9.79 -5.89 7.35
C ALA A 79 8.85 -4.86 8.02
N GLY A 80 7.61 -5.26 8.36
CA GLY A 80 6.62 -4.41 9.04
C GLY A 80 5.76 -3.56 8.10
N VAL A 81 5.85 -3.73 6.79
CA VAL A 81 5.04 -3.03 5.80
C VAL A 81 3.93 -3.95 5.29
N ILE A 82 2.69 -3.67 5.67
CA ILE A 82 1.53 -4.46 5.28
C ILE A 82 0.97 -3.93 3.96
N ALA A 83 1.31 -4.61 2.88
CA ALA A 83 0.73 -4.43 1.56
C ALA A 83 -0.15 -5.65 1.20
N ASP A 84 -0.91 -5.56 0.13
CA ASP A 84 -1.76 -6.66 -0.33
C ASP A 84 -1.29 -7.15 -1.72
N PHE A 85 -1.52 -8.43 -1.98
CA PHE A 85 -1.21 -9.06 -3.26
C PHE A 85 -2.51 -9.44 -4.00
N ARG A 86 -2.55 -9.11 -5.28
CA ARG A 86 -3.62 -9.57 -6.17
C ARG A 86 -3.04 -10.36 -7.34
N ALA A 87 -3.49 -11.61 -7.47
CA ALA A 87 -3.09 -12.45 -8.59
C ALA A 87 -3.43 -11.79 -9.94
N PRO A 88 -2.58 -11.96 -10.97
CA PRO A 88 -1.43 -12.86 -10.95
C PRO A 88 -0.15 -12.28 -10.32
N ASN A 89 0.05 -10.94 -10.32
CA ASN A 89 1.35 -10.32 -10.04
C ASN A 89 1.27 -8.86 -9.52
N ILE A 90 0.12 -8.45 -8.95
CA ILE A 90 -0.15 -7.07 -8.54
C ILE A 90 0.13 -6.87 -7.06
N LEU A 91 1.03 -5.91 -6.75
CA LEU A 91 1.23 -5.37 -5.42
C LEU A 91 0.26 -4.19 -5.22
N ARG A 92 -0.46 -4.17 -4.09
CA ARG A 92 -1.42 -3.11 -3.78
C ARG A 92 -1.05 -2.43 -2.46
N PHE A 93 -0.83 -1.13 -2.52
CA PHE A 93 -0.51 -0.28 -1.38
C PHE A 93 -1.70 0.61 -1.08
N GLY A 94 -2.31 0.41 0.08
CA GLY A 94 -3.48 1.17 0.52
C GLY A 94 -3.09 2.17 1.61
N PHE A 95 -3.49 3.42 1.45
CA PHE A 95 -3.20 4.49 2.41
C PHE A 95 -4.48 4.94 3.08
N SER A 96 -4.59 4.69 4.39
CA SER A 96 -5.70 5.23 5.16
C SER A 96 -5.37 6.65 5.61
N PRO A 97 -6.04 7.69 5.09
CA PRO A 97 -5.70 9.07 5.41
C PRO A 97 -5.96 9.45 6.87
N LEU A 98 -6.75 8.65 7.61
CA LEU A 98 -7.04 8.94 9.01
C LEU A 98 -5.83 8.71 9.93
N TYR A 99 -4.99 7.71 9.64
CA TYR A 99 -3.86 7.37 10.50
C TYR A 99 -2.51 7.25 9.78
N THR A 100 -2.49 6.97 8.46
CA THR A 100 -1.24 6.92 7.71
C THR A 100 -0.59 8.30 7.64
N GLN A 101 0.69 8.37 7.96
CA GLN A 101 1.48 9.59 7.92
C GLN A 101 2.36 9.62 6.65
N PHE A 102 2.86 10.80 6.28
CA PHE A 102 3.78 10.93 5.14
C PHE A 102 5.11 10.22 5.39
N VAL A 103 5.55 10.15 6.64
CA VAL A 103 6.76 9.40 7.02
C VAL A 103 6.57 7.89 6.80
N ASP A 104 5.37 7.34 7.05
CA ASP A 104 5.10 5.92 6.80
C ASP A 104 5.24 5.56 5.31
N VAL A 105 4.85 6.51 4.44
CA VAL A 105 5.03 6.37 2.98
C VAL A 105 6.52 6.36 2.62
N TRP A 106 7.30 7.26 3.19
CA TRP A 106 8.76 7.31 3.02
C TRP A 106 9.40 6.00 3.49
N ASP A 107 9.11 5.56 4.70
CA ASP A 107 9.67 4.34 5.28
C ASP A 107 9.30 3.11 4.45
N THR A 108 8.07 3.06 3.91
CA THR A 108 7.64 2.02 2.99
C THR A 108 8.53 1.95 1.74
N VAL A 109 8.85 3.10 1.14
CA VAL A 109 9.72 3.16 -0.06
C VAL A 109 11.15 2.75 0.29
N VAL A 110 11.66 3.16 1.45
CA VAL A 110 12.99 2.74 1.94
C VAL A 110 13.07 1.22 2.11
N GLN A 111 12.05 0.61 2.73
CA GLN A 111 12.00 -0.85 2.89
C GLN A 111 11.88 -1.56 1.53
N LEU A 112 11.05 -1.05 0.63
CA LEU A 112 10.87 -1.60 -0.71
C LEU A 112 12.17 -1.53 -1.52
N THR A 113 12.88 -0.40 -1.46
CA THR A 113 14.18 -0.22 -2.10
C THR A 113 15.23 -1.21 -1.55
N SER A 114 15.31 -1.33 -0.22
CA SER A 114 16.21 -2.28 0.43
C SER A 114 15.92 -3.72 0.01
N LEU A 115 14.64 -4.09 0.00
CA LEU A 115 14.17 -5.42 -0.39
C LEU A 115 14.55 -5.77 -1.84
N VAL A 116 14.40 -4.81 -2.76
CA VAL A 116 14.75 -5.01 -4.18
C VAL A 116 16.26 -5.04 -4.35
N SER A 117 17.01 -4.10 -3.76
CA SER A 117 18.48 -4.02 -3.86
C SER A 117 19.17 -5.27 -3.34
N ASN A 118 18.70 -5.81 -2.22
CA ASN A 118 19.28 -6.98 -1.58
C ASN A 118 18.75 -8.32 -2.14
N GLY A 119 17.74 -8.29 -2.99
CA GLY A 119 17.10 -9.48 -3.52
C GLY A 119 16.40 -10.33 -2.44
N THR A 120 16.03 -9.75 -1.30
CA THR A 120 15.47 -10.47 -0.15
C THR A 120 14.22 -11.26 -0.52
N TYR A 121 13.35 -10.70 -1.37
CA TYR A 121 12.13 -11.36 -1.85
C TYR A 121 12.37 -12.63 -2.66
N GLN A 122 13.60 -12.86 -3.15
CA GLN A 122 13.96 -14.05 -3.93
C GLN A 122 14.22 -15.28 -3.05
N GLN A 123 14.25 -15.12 -1.73
CA GLN A 123 14.44 -16.25 -0.81
C GLN A 123 13.30 -17.27 -0.93
N PRO A 124 13.60 -18.58 -0.89
CA PRO A 124 12.58 -19.64 -1.09
C PRO A 124 11.37 -19.55 -0.16
N ARG A 125 11.56 -19.04 1.06
CA ARG A 125 10.49 -18.87 2.06
C ARG A 125 9.39 -17.91 1.64
N PHE A 126 9.68 -16.94 0.77
CA PHE A 126 8.71 -15.97 0.25
C PHE A 126 8.04 -16.43 -1.03
N GLN A 127 8.59 -17.45 -1.70
CA GLN A 127 8.07 -17.97 -2.97
C GLN A 127 6.89 -18.94 -2.77
N GLN A 128 6.78 -19.54 -1.59
CA GLN A 128 5.74 -20.52 -1.30
C GLN A 128 4.42 -19.82 -0.99
N ARG A 129 3.44 -20.01 -1.87
CA ARG A 129 2.07 -19.51 -1.60
C ARG A 129 1.47 -20.35 -0.48
N GLY A 130 1.20 -19.74 0.67
CA GLY A 130 0.39 -20.35 1.72
C GLY A 130 -1.04 -20.59 1.21
N LEU A 131 -1.71 -21.60 1.77
CA LEU A 131 -3.15 -21.73 1.60
C LEU A 131 -3.82 -20.49 2.19
N VAL A 132 -4.47 -19.72 1.33
CA VAL A 132 -5.35 -18.64 1.80
C VAL A 132 -6.58 -19.33 2.37
N THR A 133 -6.74 -19.26 3.68
CA THR A 133 -7.95 -19.72 4.39
C THR A 133 -9.06 -18.69 4.24
#